data_b3f439a89194befe8e6e802158b2a572
#
_entry.id   b3f439a89194befe8e6e802158b2a572
#
_cell.length_a   1.000
_cell.length_b   1.000
_cell.length_c   1.000
_cell.angle_alpha   90.00
_cell.angle_beta   90.00
_cell.angle_gamma   90.00
#
_symmetry.space_group_name_H-M   'P 1'
#
loop_
_entity.id
_entity.type
_entity.pdbx_description
1 polymer ?
#
loop_
_entity_poly.entity_id
_entity_poly.type
_entity_poly.pdbx_seq_one_letter_code
_entity_poly.pdbx_strand_id
1 'polypeptide(L)'
;MYGNGGPYLFATTARLEKEKNLDFLFRGTARLRDILGQDFRLMVIGDGTERRHLEELARMLGISRQIVFTGKIENTRVRHYLNAADAFLFASKSETQGIVLLEAMAAGCPVAAVRASGVVDVVRQGINGYMIEEAPEAFAAAAARLVLERGVWSGMSEEARKTAELYESGRIAALAAEQYGLMTGQKEDAGYEEHGKGMLVPSILRLFKAA
;
A
#
# COMPACT_ATOMS: atom_id res chain seq x y z
N MET A 1 -1.38 13.19 11.56
CA MET A 1 -1.50 13.73 12.93
C MET A 1 -2.97 13.74 13.36
N TYR A 2 -3.59 12.59 13.55
CA TYR A 2 -4.98 12.47 14.01
C TYR A 2 -5.00 11.91 15.43
N GLY A 3 -4.73 12.79 16.41
CA GLY A 3 -4.70 12.49 17.85
C GLY A 3 -5.81 13.15 18.68
N ASN A 4 -6.77 13.84 18.06
CA ASN A 4 -7.75 14.67 18.75
C ASN A 4 -9.22 14.29 18.50
N GLY A 5 -9.54 12.98 18.37
CA GLY A 5 -10.93 12.54 18.29
C GLY A 5 -11.62 12.72 16.93
N GLY A 6 -10.85 12.93 15.86
CA GLY A 6 -11.38 12.92 14.48
C GLY A 6 -11.51 11.48 13.93
N PRO A 7 -12.27 11.30 12.83
CA PRO A 7 -12.44 10.00 12.21
C PRO A 7 -11.12 9.48 11.63
N TYR A 8 -10.89 8.17 11.70
CA TYR A 8 -9.77 7.52 11.01
C TYR A 8 -9.89 7.70 9.49
N LEU A 9 -8.76 7.93 8.84
CA LEU A 9 -8.72 8.16 7.40
C LEU A 9 -7.91 7.08 6.70
N PHE A 10 -8.58 6.24 5.94
CA PHE A 10 -7.98 5.26 5.05
C PHE A 10 -7.87 5.83 3.64
N ALA A 11 -6.92 5.34 2.87
CA ALA A 11 -6.80 5.66 1.44
C ALA A 11 -6.62 4.40 0.60
N THR A 12 -7.07 4.47 -0.63
CA THR A 12 -6.71 3.56 -1.72
C THR A 12 -6.52 4.35 -3.00
N THR A 13 -5.56 3.97 -3.82
CA THR A 13 -5.29 4.61 -5.11
C THR A 13 -5.36 3.56 -6.21
N ALA A 14 -6.28 3.74 -7.16
CA ALA A 14 -6.45 2.81 -8.27
C ALA A 14 -7.22 3.46 -9.43
N ARG A 15 -7.03 2.95 -10.64
CA ARG A 15 -8.05 3.06 -11.68
C ARG A 15 -9.28 2.26 -11.23
N LEU A 16 -10.48 2.81 -11.37
CA LEU A 16 -11.71 2.12 -10.98
C LEU A 16 -12.11 1.13 -12.06
N GLU A 17 -11.38 0.02 -12.13
CA GLU A 17 -11.54 -1.07 -13.08
C GLU A 17 -11.67 -2.40 -12.32
N LYS A 18 -12.31 -3.40 -12.95
CA LYS A 18 -12.60 -4.71 -12.32
C LYS A 18 -11.38 -5.41 -11.74
N GLU A 19 -10.23 -5.34 -12.44
CA GLU A 19 -9.00 -5.98 -11.99
C GLU A 19 -8.44 -5.41 -10.68
N LYS A 20 -8.90 -4.23 -10.25
CA LYS A 20 -8.49 -3.60 -8.98
C LYS A 20 -9.25 -4.14 -7.76
N ASN A 21 -10.23 -5.02 -7.98
CA ASN A 21 -10.94 -5.74 -6.93
C ASN A 21 -11.57 -4.83 -5.85
N LEU A 22 -12.06 -3.66 -6.27
CA LEU A 22 -12.63 -2.67 -5.36
C LEU A 22 -13.97 -3.12 -4.74
N ASP A 23 -14.68 -4.05 -5.38
CA ASP A 23 -15.86 -4.71 -4.81
C ASP A 23 -15.51 -5.43 -3.50
N PHE A 24 -14.41 -6.19 -3.50
CA PHE A 24 -13.91 -6.84 -2.30
C PHE A 24 -13.51 -5.81 -1.24
N LEU A 25 -12.77 -4.77 -1.64
CA LEU A 25 -12.35 -3.71 -0.73
C LEU A 25 -13.56 -3.03 -0.06
N PHE A 26 -14.66 -2.80 -0.79
CA PHE A 26 -15.88 -2.23 -0.21
C PHE A 26 -16.62 -3.20 0.73
N ARG A 27 -16.63 -4.50 0.42
CA ARG A 27 -17.15 -5.52 1.35
C ARG A 27 -16.32 -5.56 2.64
N GLY A 28 -14.99 -5.50 2.54
CA GLY A 28 -14.09 -5.36 3.68
C GLY A 28 -14.34 -4.07 4.48
N THR A 29 -14.59 -2.95 3.77
CA THR A 29 -14.94 -1.67 4.40
C THR A 29 -16.27 -1.72 5.14
N ALA A 30 -17.25 -2.49 4.64
CA ALA A 30 -18.51 -2.71 5.36
C ALA A 30 -18.28 -3.48 6.67
N ARG A 31 -17.41 -4.50 6.68
CA ARG A 31 -17.00 -5.19 7.91
C ARG A 31 -16.18 -4.30 8.84
N LEU A 32 -15.35 -3.43 8.27
CA LEU A 32 -14.60 -2.43 9.05
C LEU A 32 -15.53 -1.48 9.80
N ARG A 33 -16.66 -1.07 9.19
CA ARG A 33 -17.71 -0.29 9.86
C ARG A 33 -18.30 -1.03 11.07
N ASP A 34 -18.45 -2.34 10.99
CA ASP A 34 -18.95 -3.14 12.11
C ASP A 34 -17.98 -3.13 13.30
N ILE A 35 -16.68 -2.89 13.07
CA ILE A 35 -15.62 -2.78 14.10
C ILE A 35 -15.44 -1.35 14.60
N LEU A 36 -15.33 -0.36 13.68
CA LEU A 36 -14.99 1.03 13.99
C LEU A 36 -16.22 1.96 14.15
N GLY A 37 -17.44 1.45 13.88
CA GLY A 37 -18.63 2.29 13.81
C GLY A 37 -18.60 3.24 12.63
N GLN A 38 -19.04 4.49 12.84
CA GLN A 38 -19.12 5.50 11.78
C GLN A 38 -17.88 6.41 11.69
N ASP A 39 -16.93 6.27 12.60
CA ASP A 39 -15.84 7.22 12.82
C ASP A 39 -14.62 6.95 11.94
N PHE A 40 -14.85 6.67 10.67
CA PHE A 40 -13.79 6.58 9.68
C PHE A 40 -14.25 7.03 8.30
N ARG A 41 -13.29 7.30 7.42
CA ARG A 41 -13.49 7.53 5.98
C ARG A 41 -12.48 6.73 5.18
N LEU A 42 -12.90 6.32 3.99
CA LEU A 42 -12.03 5.73 2.97
C LEU A 42 -12.00 6.65 1.75
N MET A 43 -10.87 7.26 1.49
CA MET A 43 -10.60 8.00 0.26
C MET A 43 -10.29 7.01 -0.87
N VAL A 44 -11.07 7.05 -1.92
CA VAL A 44 -10.86 6.30 -3.16
C VAL A 44 -10.28 7.28 -4.18
N ILE A 45 -8.96 7.24 -4.35
CA ILE A 45 -8.20 8.17 -5.20
C ILE A 45 -8.08 7.55 -6.59
N GLY A 46 -8.76 8.15 -7.56
CA GLY A 46 -8.79 7.72 -8.95
C GLY A 46 -10.18 7.74 -9.55
N ASP A 47 -10.26 7.34 -10.81
CA ASP A 47 -11.48 7.26 -11.57
C ASP A 47 -11.43 6.08 -12.56
N GLY A 48 -12.59 5.70 -13.13
CA GLY A 48 -12.67 4.62 -14.09
C GLY A 48 -14.10 4.16 -14.37
N THR A 49 -14.22 3.13 -15.20
CA THR A 49 -15.51 2.65 -15.71
C THR A 49 -16.42 2.07 -14.63
N GLU A 50 -15.84 1.52 -13.56
CA GLU A 50 -16.58 0.93 -12.45
C GLU A 50 -17.10 1.96 -11.41
N ARG A 51 -16.85 3.26 -11.59
CA ARG A 51 -17.25 4.30 -10.63
C ARG A 51 -18.70 4.20 -10.21
N ARG A 52 -19.62 4.16 -11.19
CA ARG A 52 -21.05 4.10 -10.93
C ARG A 52 -21.46 2.82 -10.20
N HIS A 53 -20.91 1.68 -10.63
CA HIS A 53 -21.12 0.40 -9.95
C HIS A 53 -20.69 0.45 -8.47
N LEU A 54 -19.53 1.01 -8.20
CA LEU A 54 -18.99 1.15 -6.84
C LEU A 54 -19.83 2.10 -5.96
N GLU A 55 -20.36 3.18 -6.51
CA GLU A 55 -21.29 4.06 -5.79
C GLU A 55 -22.59 3.34 -5.41
N GLU A 56 -23.11 2.51 -6.32
CA GLU A 56 -24.28 1.66 -6.05
C GLU A 56 -23.97 0.59 -5.01
N LEU A 57 -22.83 -0.07 -5.11
CA LEU A 57 -22.37 -1.07 -4.14
C LEU A 57 -22.20 -0.46 -2.75
N ALA A 58 -21.60 0.72 -2.64
CA ALA A 58 -21.45 1.44 -1.37
C ALA A 58 -22.81 1.71 -0.72
N ARG A 59 -23.83 2.04 -1.52
CA ARG A 59 -25.20 2.27 -1.02
C ARG A 59 -25.83 0.96 -0.54
N MET A 60 -25.71 -0.12 -1.30
CA MET A 60 -26.23 -1.45 -0.92
C MET A 60 -25.57 -1.97 0.36
N LEU A 61 -24.28 -1.73 0.55
CA LEU A 61 -23.53 -2.12 1.74
C LEU A 61 -23.74 -1.15 2.93
N GLY A 62 -24.44 -0.03 2.74
CA GLY A 62 -24.70 0.97 3.77
C GLY A 62 -23.44 1.75 4.21
N ILE A 63 -22.42 1.85 3.35
CA ILE A 63 -21.15 2.54 3.63
C ILE A 63 -20.95 3.83 2.82
N SER A 64 -21.99 4.34 2.16
CA SER A 64 -21.86 5.56 1.34
C SER A 64 -21.28 6.76 2.10
N ARG A 65 -21.54 6.84 3.42
CA ARG A 65 -21.01 7.92 4.26
C ARG A 65 -19.52 7.78 4.54
N GLN A 66 -18.99 6.56 4.48
CA GLN A 66 -17.58 6.26 4.71
C GLN A 66 -16.73 6.47 3.44
N ILE A 67 -17.32 6.34 2.25
CA ILE A 67 -16.58 6.40 0.99
C ILE A 67 -16.51 7.84 0.47
N VAL A 68 -15.31 8.29 0.18
CA VAL A 68 -15.03 9.58 -0.46
C VAL A 68 -14.30 9.34 -1.77
N PHE A 69 -15.01 9.45 -2.89
CA PHE A 69 -14.38 9.39 -4.20
C PHE A 69 -13.78 10.75 -4.53
N THR A 70 -12.47 10.82 -4.72
CA THR A 70 -11.78 12.06 -5.08
C THR A 70 -11.82 12.34 -6.58
N GLY A 71 -12.11 11.32 -7.40
CA GLY A 71 -11.89 11.38 -8.84
C GLY A 71 -10.39 11.30 -9.19
N LYS A 72 -10.08 11.59 -10.45
CA LYS A 72 -8.70 11.60 -10.94
C LYS A 72 -7.93 12.78 -10.32
N ILE A 73 -6.84 12.48 -9.65
CA ILE A 73 -5.92 13.46 -9.06
C ILE A 73 -4.61 13.45 -9.85
N GLU A 74 -3.99 14.63 -10.03
CA GLU A 74 -2.64 14.72 -10.60
C GLU A 74 -1.63 13.98 -9.74
N ASN A 75 -0.73 13.21 -10.34
CA ASN A 75 0.25 12.37 -9.63
C ASN A 75 1.07 13.16 -8.60
N THR A 76 1.44 14.40 -8.91
CA THR A 76 2.16 15.30 -8.01
C THR A 76 1.39 15.61 -6.72
N ARG A 77 0.05 15.53 -6.75
CA ARG A 77 -0.83 15.83 -5.62
C ARG A 77 -1.25 14.60 -4.83
N VAL A 78 -1.15 13.40 -5.40
CA VAL A 78 -1.54 12.13 -4.73
C VAL A 78 -0.84 11.99 -3.38
N ARG A 79 0.43 12.35 -3.30
CA ARG A 79 1.21 12.31 -2.05
C ARG A 79 0.56 13.11 -0.91
N HIS A 80 -0.09 14.24 -1.19
CA HIS A 80 -0.74 15.05 -0.15
C HIS A 80 -1.95 14.32 0.46
N TYR A 81 -2.69 13.58 -0.36
CA TYR A 81 -3.81 12.76 0.11
C TYR A 81 -3.31 11.57 0.93
N LEU A 82 -2.23 10.91 0.48
CA LEU A 82 -1.62 9.80 1.21
C LEU A 82 -1.03 10.26 2.55
N ASN A 83 -0.38 11.42 2.61
CA ASN A 83 0.15 12.00 3.86
C ASN A 83 -0.94 12.30 4.89
N ALA A 84 -2.19 12.48 4.46
CA ALA A 84 -3.32 12.71 5.36
C ALA A 84 -3.94 11.41 5.88
N ALA A 85 -3.63 10.27 5.26
CA ALA A 85 -4.23 8.98 5.62
C ALA A 85 -3.50 8.31 6.79
N ASP A 86 -4.25 7.60 7.62
CA ASP A 86 -3.72 6.81 8.73
C ASP A 86 -3.22 5.44 8.25
N ALA A 87 -3.84 4.86 7.20
CA ALA A 87 -3.43 3.60 6.60
C ALA A 87 -3.90 3.50 5.15
N PHE A 88 -3.22 2.64 4.39
CA PHE A 88 -3.53 2.38 2.99
C PHE A 88 -4.16 0.99 2.82
N LEU A 89 -5.28 0.92 2.12
CA LEU A 89 -6.02 -0.31 1.84
C LEU A 89 -5.84 -0.73 0.39
N PHE A 90 -5.48 -1.98 0.16
CA PHE A 90 -5.16 -2.47 -1.17
C PHE A 90 -5.74 -3.85 -1.44
N ALA A 91 -6.46 -4.01 -2.55
CA ALA A 91 -7.16 -5.25 -2.88
C ALA A 91 -6.83 -5.83 -4.26
N SER A 92 -6.04 -5.13 -5.10
CA SER A 92 -5.73 -5.59 -6.45
C SER A 92 -4.95 -6.90 -6.44
N LYS A 93 -5.39 -7.83 -7.28
CA LYS A 93 -4.71 -9.12 -7.51
C LYS A 93 -3.74 -9.07 -8.69
N SER A 94 -3.86 -8.06 -9.55
CA SER A 94 -3.06 -7.88 -10.76
C SER A 94 -1.81 -7.01 -10.55
N GLU A 95 -1.47 -6.70 -9.29
CA GLU A 95 -0.29 -5.90 -8.97
C GLU A 95 0.98 -6.74 -9.13
N THR A 96 1.91 -6.24 -9.94
CA THR A 96 3.17 -6.94 -10.24
C THR A 96 4.40 -6.31 -9.58
N GLN A 97 4.39 -5.00 -9.36
CA GLN A 97 5.54 -4.24 -8.86
C GLN A 97 5.32 -3.58 -7.50
N GLY A 98 4.07 -3.43 -7.06
CA GLY A 98 3.75 -2.81 -5.78
C GLY A 98 4.02 -1.29 -5.72
N ILE A 99 4.13 -0.61 -6.86
CA ILE A 99 4.50 0.83 -6.89
C ILE A 99 3.54 1.67 -6.05
N VAL A 100 2.25 1.44 -6.16
CA VAL A 100 1.24 2.19 -5.39
C VAL A 100 1.35 1.94 -3.88
N LEU A 101 1.82 0.77 -3.47
CA LEU A 101 2.11 0.45 -2.07
C LEU A 101 3.32 1.23 -1.59
N LEU A 102 4.36 1.33 -2.43
CA LEU A 102 5.56 2.10 -2.11
C LEU A 102 5.27 3.60 -2.01
N GLU A 103 4.39 4.13 -2.87
CA GLU A 103 3.92 5.52 -2.77
C GLU A 103 3.20 5.79 -1.44
N ALA A 104 2.33 4.87 -1.01
CA ALA A 104 1.66 4.95 0.28
C ALA A 104 2.65 4.83 1.46
N MET A 105 3.59 3.90 1.37
CA MET A 105 4.63 3.70 2.37
C MET A 105 5.59 4.89 2.47
N ALA A 106 5.94 5.54 1.35
CA ALA A 106 6.73 6.78 1.34
C ALA A 106 6.02 7.93 2.08
N ALA A 107 4.68 7.95 2.04
CA ALA A 107 3.86 8.87 2.83
C ALA A 107 3.75 8.45 4.31
N GLY A 108 4.30 7.30 4.69
CA GLY A 108 4.23 6.74 6.03
C GLY A 108 2.92 6.03 6.36
N CYS A 109 2.15 5.62 5.35
CA CYS A 109 0.95 4.81 5.56
C CYS A 109 1.33 3.34 5.70
N PRO A 110 1.09 2.70 6.86
CA PRO A 110 1.07 1.25 6.95
C PRO A 110 -0.01 0.67 6.03
N VAL A 111 0.19 -0.53 5.53
CA VAL A 111 -0.65 -1.12 4.49
C VAL A 111 -1.44 -2.32 5.00
N ALA A 112 -2.73 -2.41 4.64
CA ALA A 112 -3.49 -3.66 4.67
C ALA A 112 -3.78 -4.09 3.23
N ALA A 113 -3.20 -5.19 2.78
CA ALA A 113 -3.24 -5.61 1.39
C ALA A 113 -3.68 -7.06 1.21
N VAL A 114 -4.49 -7.31 0.21
CA VAL A 114 -4.76 -8.68 -0.27
C VAL A 114 -3.49 -9.24 -0.90
N ARG A 115 -3.18 -10.49 -0.58
CA ARG A 115 -2.00 -11.19 -1.11
C ARG A 115 -2.02 -11.23 -2.63
N ALA A 116 -0.96 -10.71 -3.25
CA ALA A 116 -0.70 -10.74 -4.69
C ALA A 116 0.81 -10.73 -4.93
N SER A 117 1.28 -11.02 -6.15
CA SER A 117 2.72 -11.12 -6.44
C SER A 117 3.50 -9.87 -6.05
N GLY A 118 3.08 -8.67 -6.47
CA GLY A 118 3.74 -7.42 -6.10
C GLY A 118 3.55 -7.00 -4.65
N VAL A 119 2.59 -7.60 -3.93
CA VAL A 119 2.37 -7.35 -2.49
C VAL A 119 3.38 -8.11 -1.65
N VAL A 120 3.65 -9.39 -1.97
CA VAL A 120 4.60 -10.23 -1.22
C VAL A 120 6.02 -9.69 -1.23
N ASP A 121 6.38 -8.94 -2.28
CA ASP A 121 7.73 -8.38 -2.41
C ASP A 121 7.92 -7.11 -1.54
N VAL A 122 6.83 -6.40 -1.23
CA VAL A 122 6.86 -5.09 -0.58
C VAL A 122 6.35 -5.14 0.86
N VAL A 123 5.26 -5.90 1.12
CA VAL A 123 4.63 -5.95 2.45
C VAL A 123 5.26 -7.02 3.31
N ARG A 124 5.84 -6.60 4.43
CA ARG A 124 6.38 -7.46 5.49
C ARG A 124 5.37 -7.56 6.62
N GLN A 125 4.83 -8.78 6.82
CA GLN A 125 3.77 -9.06 7.77
C GLN A 125 4.10 -8.57 9.18
N GLY A 126 3.27 -7.68 9.74
CA GLY A 126 3.42 -7.15 11.08
C GLY A 126 4.56 -6.13 11.26
N ILE A 127 5.26 -5.75 10.19
CA ILE A 127 6.40 -4.82 10.22
C ILE A 127 6.03 -3.49 9.56
N ASN A 128 5.65 -3.48 8.27
CA ASN A 128 5.22 -2.28 7.55
C ASN A 128 3.74 -2.34 7.12
N GLY A 129 3.04 -3.41 7.49
CA GLY A 129 1.65 -3.63 7.16
C GLY A 129 1.20 -5.06 7.44
N TYR A 130 0.01 -5.37 6.94
CA TYR A 130 -0.59 -6.70 6.99
C TYR A 130 -0.94 -7.19 5.58
N MET A 131 -0.53 -8.41 5.27
CA MET A 131 -0.92 -9.13 4.07
C MET A 131 -1.97 -10.17 4.45
N ILE A 132 -3.09 -10.16 3.74
CA ILE A 132 -4.29 -10.92 4.08
C ILE A 132 -4.75 -11.74 2.87
N GLU A 133 -5.24 -12.94 3.10
CA GLU A 133 -6.00 -13.67 2.10
C GLU A 133 -7.34 -12.96 1.83
N GLU A 134 -7.96 -13.23 0.66
CA GLU A 134 -9.18 -12.54 0.24
C GLU A 134 -10.40 -12.96 1.10
N ALA A 135 -10.45 -12.43 2.32
CA ALA A 135 -11.54 -12.61 3.28
C ALA A 135 -11.92 -11.24 3.87
N PRO A 136 -13.17 -10.74 3.65
CA PRO A 136 -13.58 -9.40 4.07
C PRO A 136 -13.43 -9.16 5.58
N GLU A 137 -13.70 -10.16 6.40
CA GLU A 137 -13.58 -10.08 7.86
C GLU A 137 -12.11 -9.96 8.30
N ALA A 138 -11.23 -10.76 7.73
CA ALA A 138 -9.79 -10.70 8.01
C ALA A 138 -9.18 -9.38 7.53
N PHE A 139 -9.62 -8.89 6.37
CA PHE A 139 -9.22 -7.59 5.83
C PHE A 139 -9.63 -6.44 6.76
N ALA A 140 -10.89 -6.44 7.21
CA ALA A 140 -11.41 -5.46 8.15
C ALA A 140 -10.67 -5.48 9.49
N ALA A 141 -10.40 -6.66 10.03
CA ALA A 141 -9.65 -6.82 11.28
C ALA A 141 -8.22 -6.25 11.16
N ALA A 142 -7.53 -6.54 10.05
CA ALA A 142 -6.20 -6.00 9.79
C ALA A 142 -6.22 -4.47 9.63
N ALA A 143 -7.17 -3.92 8.87
CA ALA A 143 -7.34 -2.48 8.71
C ALA A 143 -7.65 -1.77 10.04
N ALA A 144 -8.54 -2.34 10.86
CA ALA A 144 -8.87 -1.81 12.19
C ALA A 144 -7.63 -1.80 13.11
N ARG A 145 -6.86 -2.89 13.11
CA ARG A 145 -5.65 -3.01 13.92
C ARG A 145 -4.64 -1.91 13.61
N LEU A 146 -4.48 -1.54 12.34
CA LEU A 146 -3.56 -0.48 11.91
C LEU A 146 -3.88 0.88 12.57
N VAL A 147 -5.13 1.14 12.95
CA VAL A 147 -5.53 2.45 13.48
C VAL A 147 -5.85 2.43 14.97
N LEU A 148 -6.27 1.28 15.52
CA LEU A 148 -6.60 1.16 16.94
C LEU A 148 -5.37 1.00 17.83
N GLU A 149 -4.33 0.31 17.36
CA GLU A 149 -3.10 0.03 18.11
C GLU A 149 -2.04 1.11 17.81
N ARG A 150 -2.14 2.28 18.44
CA ARG A 150 -1.27 3.44 18.15
C ARG A 150 0.23 3.17 18.27
N GLY A 151 0.64 2.36 19.25
CA GLY A 151 2.05 1.97 19.41
C GLY A 151 2.55 1.13 18.23
N VAL A 152 1.69 0.25 17.72
CA VAL A 152 1.97 -0.56 16.53
C VAL A 152 2.01 0.32 15.28
N TRP A 153 1.06 1.28 15.16
CA TRP A 153 1.00 2.18 14.02
C TRP A 153 2.29 2.99 13.83
N SER A 154 2.82 3.60 14.88
CA SER A 154 4.03 4.44 14.77
C SER A 154 5.24 3.66 14.30
N GLY A 155 5.45 2.46 14.83
CA GLY A 155 6.51 1.56 14.38
C GLY A 155 6.33 1.12 12.92
N MET A 156 5.12 0.74 12.54
CA MET A 156 4.82 0.34 11.15
C MET A 156 4.96 1.50 10.18
N SER A 157 4.57 2.72 10.56
CA SER A 157 4.72 3.92 9.75
C SER A 157 6.19 4.22 9.45
N GLU A 158 7.07 4.10 10.45
CA GLU A 158 8.51 4.26 10.27
C GLU A 158 9.08 3.19 9.35
N GLU A 159 8.75 1.93 9.58
CA GLU A 159 9.19 0.80 8.75
C GLU A 159 8.63 0.87 7.31
N ALA A 160 7.43 1.41 7.12
CA ALA A 160 6.88 1.70 5.81
C ALA A 160 7.75 2.70 5.04
N ARG A 161 8.15 3.83 5.66
CA ARG A 161 9.06 4.80 5.04
C ARG A 161 10.41 4.18 4.68
N LYS A 162 11.02 3.44 5.61
CA LYS A 162 12.28 2.73 5.35
C LYS A 162 12.16 1.77 4.18
N THR A 163 11.02 1.07 4.08
CA THR A 163 10.76 0.18 2.95
C THR A 163 10.72 0.96 1.63
N ALA A 164 9.98 2.06 1.56
CA ALA A 164 9.90 2.88 0.35
C ALA A 164 11.27 3.45 -0.07
N GLU A 165 12.08 3.91 0.89
CA GLU A 165 13.44 4.39 0.65
C GLU A 165 14.35 3.33 0.00
N LEU A 166 14.17 2.04 0.34
CA LEU A 166 14.92 0.95 -0.29
C LEU A 166 14.59 0.78 -1.78
N TYR A 167 13.41 1.21 -2.20
CA TYR A 167 12.91 1.08 -3.58
C TYR A 167 13.05 2.37 -4.40
N GLU A 168 13.64 3.44 -3.86
CA GLU A 168 13.88 4.64 -4.64
C GLU A 168 14.74 4.33 -5.89
N SER A 169 14.36 4.93 -7.02
CA SER A 169 14.94 4.63 -8.34
C SER A 169 16.46 4.68 -8.38
N GLY A 170 17.07 5.64 -7.68
CA GLY A 170 18.53 5.74 -7.60
C GLY A 170 19.20 4.57 -6.88
N ARG A 171 18.54 4.06 -5.84
CA ARG A 171 19.06 2.93 -5.05
C ARG A 171 18.87 1.60 -5.77
N ILE A 172 17.77 1.44 -6.49
CA ILE A 172 17.55 0.27 -7.36
C ILE A 172 18.56 0.27 -8.51
N ALA A 173 18.83 1.43 -9.13
CA ALA A 173 19.84 1.56 -10.18
C ALA A 173 21.25 1.24 -9.66
N ALA A 174 21.61 1.70 -8.46
CA ALA A 174 22.89 1.39 -7.82
C ALA A 174 23.05 -0.11 -7.53
N LEU A 175 22.00 -0.76 -6.97
CA LEU A 175 22.00 -2.21 -6.74
C LEU A 175 22.08 -3.01 -8.05
N ALA A 176 21.42 -2.57 -9.10
CA ALA A 176 21.50 -3.18 -10.41
C ALA A 176 22.92 -3.05 -10.99
N ALA A 177 23.54 -1.86 -10.89
CA ALA A 177 24.91 -1.62 -11.34
C ALA A 177 25.95 -2.47 -10.57
N GLU A 178 25.80 -2.60 -9.25
CA GLU A 178 26.63 -3.47 -8.42
C GLU A 178 26.52 -4.93 -8.84
N GLN A 179 25.31 -5.44 -9.06
CA GLN A 179 25.07 -6.80 -9.54
C GLN A 179 25.63 -7.03 -10.95
N TYR A 180 25.51 -6.04 -11.84
CA TYR A 180 26.14 -6.09 -13.16
C TYR A 180 27.68 -6.12 -13.06
N GLY A 181 28.27 -5.30 -12.21
CA GLY A 181 29.70 -5.30 -11.93
C GLY A 181 30.22 -6.65 -11.43
N LEU A 182 29.46 -7.29 -10.53
CA LEU A 182 29.77 -8.64 -10.02
C LEU A 182 29.68 -9.72 -11.11
N MET A 183 28.73 -9.60 -12.02
CA MET A 183 28.55 -10.56 -13.14
C MET A 183 29.59 -10.38 -14.25
N THR A 184 30.06 -9.16 -14.49
CA THR A 184 31.06 -8.85 -15.56
C THR A 184 32.49 -8.85 -15.06
N GLY A 185 32.73 -9.04 -13.74
CA GLY A 185 34.08 -9.04 -13.18
C GLY A 185 34.73 -7.64 -13.11
N GLN A 186 33.98 -6.57 -13.41
CA GLN A 186 34.45 -5.19 -13.28
C GLN A 186 34.15 -4.68 -11.87
N LYS A 187 35.18 -4.62 -11.02
CA LYS A 187 35.12 -3.87 -9.76
C LYS A 187 35.32 -2.39 -10.09
N GLU A 188 34.22 -1.62 -10.14
CA GLU A 188 34.34 -0.18 -9.95
C GLU A 188 34.30 0.11 -8.44
N ASP A 189 35.34 0.79 -7.95
CA ASP A 189 35.43 1.32 -6.60
C ASP A 189 34.38 2.43 -6.41
N ALA A 190 33.15 2.06 -6.08
CA ALA A 190 32.14 3.00 -5.60
C ALA A 190 32.15 2.91 -4.06
N GLY A 191 32.79 3.89 -3.41
CA GLY A 191 32.75 4.05 -1.96
C GLY A 191 31.33 4.34 -1.47
N TYR A 192 30.64 3.29 -1.06
CA TYR A 192 29.40 3.35 -0.32
C TYR A 192 29.57 2.60 1.00
N GLU A 193 29.36 3.32 2.11
CA GLU A 193 29.40 2.74 3.45
C GLU A 193 28.31 1.66 3.61
N GLU A 194 28.75 0.48 4.08
CA GLU A 194 27.91 -0.69 4.35
C GLU A 194 26.96 -0.43 5.53
N HIS A 195 25.70 -0.07 5.24
CA HIS A 195 24.61 -0.27 6.20
C HIS A 195 23.49 -1.05 5.54
N GLY A 196 23.41 -2.34 5.83
CA GLY A 196 22.26 -3.18 5.50
C GLY A 196 22.52 -4.40 4.63
N LYS A 197 23.32 -5.34 5.11
CA LYS A 197 23.32 -6.71 4.60
C LYS A 197 21.98 -7.36 4.93
N GLY A 198 21.16 -7.64 3.90
CA GLY A 198 20.12 -8.64 3.99
C GLY A 198 18.71 -8.27 3.55
N MET A 199 18.53 -7.78 2.32
CA MET A 199 17.27 -8.05 1.60
C MET A 199 17.43 -7.73 0.12
N LEU A 200 17.88 -8.72 -0.63
CA LEU A 200 17.77 -8.74 -2.07
C LEU A 200 16.30 -8.81 -2.45
N VAL A 201 15.85 -7.90 -3.31
CA VAL A 201 14.48 -7.85 -3.81
C VAL A 201 14.26 -9.08 -4.74
N PRO A 202 13.49 -10.10 -4.30
CA PRO A 202 13.42 -11.38 -5.02
C PRO A 202 12.86 -11.27 -6.44
N SER A 203 12.00 -10.30 -6.71
CA SER A 203 11.35 -10.11 -8.02
C SER A 203 12.26 -9.50 -9.06
N ILE A 204 13.13 -8.56 -8.69
CA ILE A 204 14.11 -7.97 -9.62
C ILE A 204 15.15 -9.00 -10.03
N LEU A 205 15.57 -9.85 -9.09
CA LEU A 205 16.48 -10.97 -9.41
C LEU A 205 15.87 -12.03 -10.34
N ARG A 206 14.55 -12.22 -10.32
CA ARG A 206 13.87 -13.14 -11.26
C ARG A 206 13.87 -12.64 -12.70
N LEU A 207 13.77 -11.32 -12.91
CA LEU A 207 13.83 -10.71 -14.24
C LEU A 207 15.20 -10.90 -14.90
N PHE A 208 16.30 -10.95 -14.13
CA PHE A 208 17.65 -11.14 -14.63
C PHE A 208 18.08 -12.62 -14.72
N LYS A 209 17.34 -13.57 -14.14
CA LYS A 209 17.63 -15.02 -14.25
C LYS A 209 16.89 -15.70 -15.40
N ALA A 210 16.00 -15.00 -16.10
CA ALA A 210 15.21 -15.52 -17.22
C ALA A 210 15.71 -15.03 -18.60
N ALA A 211 16.85 -14.34 -18.65
CA ALA A 211 17.61 -13.98 -19.85
C ALA A 211 18.95 -14.73 -19.84
#